data_f77da5c55ad802a9bac85c1d4918b864
#
_entry.id   f77da5c55ad802a9bac85c1d4918b864
#
_cell.length_a   1.000
_cell.length_b   1.000
_cell.length_c   1.000
_cell.angle_alpha   90.00
_cell.angle_beta   90.00
_cell.angle_gamma   90.00
#
_symmetry.space_group_name_H-M   'P 1'
#
loop_
_entity.id
_entity.type
_entity.pdbx_description
1 polymer ?
#
loop_
_entity_poly.entity_id
_entity_poly.type
_entity_poly.pdbx_seq_one_letter_code
_entity_poly.pdbx_strand_id
1 'polypeptide(L)'
;MIDAFFDTHEPEADQVRRGNKMARERMGILFDQAKKRRGLVLGTSNKTEILLGYSTIFGDNASSINPLGDLYKQQVWQLAEHLELPRSVVEKKPSADLWPGQTDEGELGFAYRTADEVLYLMFDRGLSAREIVARGYDAEVVSKIELLESRNRFKRRLMLIARLSSSAINLDREIPRD
;
A
#
# COMPACT_ATOMS: atom_id res chain seq x y z
N MET A 1 23.78 -6.58 3.59
CA MET A 1 23.37 -6.44 2.16
C MET A 1 22.95 -4.99 1.86
N ILE A 2 21.92 -4.44 2.51
CA ILE A 2 21.44 -3.08 2.26
C ILE A 2 22.53 -2.03 2.51
N ASP A 3 23.12 -2.03 3.70
CA ASP A 3 24.19 -1.09 4.05
C ASP A 3 25.38 -1.20 3.10
N ALA A 4 25.85 -2.43 2.84
CA ALA A 4 26.95 -2.67 1.90
C ALA A 4 26.65 -2.13 0.49
N PHE A 5 25.40 -2.22 0.02
CA PHE A 5 25.00 -1.63 -1.27
C PHE A 5 25.11 -0.12 -1.24
N PHE A 6 24.52 0.53 -0.23
CA PHE A 6 24.51 2.00 -0.17
C PHE A 6 25.88 2.58 0.15
N ASP A 7 26.64 1.98 1.06
CA ASP A 7 27.97 2.46 1.41
C ASP A 7 28.94 2.39 0.21
N THR A 8 28.73 1.45 -0.71
CA THR A 8 29.56 1.29 -1.89
C THR A 8 29.11 2.15 -3.08
N HIS A 9 27.78 2.25 -3.29
CA HIS A 9 27.24 2.82 -4.54
C HIS A 9 26.55 4.16 -4.36
N GLU A 10 25.91 4.41 -3.20
CA GLU A 10 25.03 5.57 -2.99
C GLU A 10 25.02 6.01 -1.51
N PRO A 11 26.15 6.43 -0.93
CA PRO A 11 26.23 6.76 0.50
C PRO A 11 25.28 7.91 0.91
N GLU A 12 24.98 8.83 -0.01
CA GLU A 12 24.08 9.97 0.20
C GLU A 12 22.59 9.65 0.00
N ALA A 13 22.23 8.37 -0.18
CA ALA A 13 20.83 7.99 -0.36
C ALA A 13 19.99 8.33 0.87
N ASP A 14 18.86 9.00 0.64
CA ASP A 14 17.88 9.32 1.68
C ASP A 14 17.19 8.06 2.27
N GLN A 15 16.48 8.25 3.37
CA GLN A 15 15.79 7.17 4.08
C GLN A 15 14.74 6.46 3.21
N VAL A 16 14.02 7.20 2.35
CA VAL A 16 12.97 6.64 1.49
C VAL A 16 13.59 5.72 0.43
N ARG A 17 14.72 6.12 -0.18
CA ARG A 17 15.45 5.27 -1.13
C ARG A 17 15.96 4.00 -0.45
N ARG A 18 16.53 4.13 0.76
CA ARG A 18 17.00 2.99 1.57
C ARG A 18 15.85 2.05 1.93
N GLY A 19 14.71 2.59 2.40
CA GLY A 19 13.51 1.84 2.72
C GLY A 19 12.92 1.11 1.50
N ASN A 20 12.82 1.79 0.36
CA ASN A 20 12.37 1.17 -0.88
C ASN A 20 13.25 0.00 -1.32
N LYS A 21 14.57 0.12 -1.15
CA LYS A 21 15.52 -0.98 -1.43
C LYS A 21 15.27 -2.16 -0.50
N MET A 22 15.07 -1.91 0.81
CA MET A 22 14.75 -2.95 1.78
C MET A 22 13.46 -3.70 1.43
N ALA A 23 12.39 -2.97 1.07
CA ALA A 23 11.13 -3.58 0.68
C ALA A 23 11.28 -4.49 -0.55
N ARG A 24 12.08 -4.08 -1.54
CA ARG A 24 12.34 -4.90 -2.74
C ARG A 24 13.23 -6.11 -2.46
N GLU A 25 14.19 -6.01 -1.55
CA GLU A 25 14.97 -7.19 -1.14
C GLU A 25 14.09 -8.20 -0.40
N ARG A 26 13.22 -7.75 0.51
CA ARG A 26 12.24 -8.63 1.18
C ARG A 26 11.35 -9.34 0.14
N MET A 27 10.85 -8.62 -0.86
CA MET A 27 10.07 -9.18 -1.96
C MET A 27 10.85 -10.25 -2.71
N GLY A 28 12.10 -9.97 -3.11
CA GLY A 28 12.95 -10.91 -3.82
C GLY A 28 13.14 -12.22 -3.03
N ILE A 29 13.41 -12.12 -1.74
CA ILE A 29 13.55 -13.27 -0.83
C ILE A 29 12.25 -14.07 -0.74
N LEU A 30 11.10 -13.38 -0.60
CA LEU A 30 9.80 -14.05 -0.47
C LEU A 30 9.43 -14.82 -1.73
N PHE A 31 9.64 -14.26 -2.91
CA PHE A 31 9.35 -14.95 -4.18
C PHE A 31 10.30 -16.11 -4.44
N ASP A 32 11.59 -16.00 -4.09
CA ASP A 32 12.53 -17.14 -4.13
C ASP A 32 12.06 -18.28 -3.21
N GLN A 33 11.71 -17.96 -1.96
CA GLN A 33 11.21 -18.95 -1.00
C GLN A 33 9.86 -19.55 -1.40
N ALA A 34 8.98 -18.77 -2.02
CA ALA A 34 7.71 -19.26 -2.55
C ALA A 34 7.96 -20.30 -3.65
N LYS A 35 8.89 -20.04 -4.58
CA LYS A 35 9.28 -21.02 -5.62
C LYS A 35 9.84 -22.29 -5.00
N LYS A 36 10.78 -22.17 -4.05
CA LYS A 36 11.38 -23.31 -3.37
C LYS A 36 10.35 -24.18 -2.65
N ARG A 37 9.33 -23.56 -2.05
CA ARG A 37 8.28 -24.22 -1.25
C ARG A 37 7.04 -24.62 -2.06
N ARG A 38 7.00 -24.32 -3.38
CA ARG A 38 5.84 -24.50 -4.25
C ARG A 38 4.60 -23.77 -3.69
N GLY A 39 4.81 -22.57 -3.15
CA GLY A 39 3.78 -21.74 -2.53
C GLY A 39 3.57 -20.43 -3.26
N LEU A 40 2.68 -19.61 -2.71
CA LEU A 40 2.38 -18.25 -3.18
C LEU A 40 2.83 -17.24 -2.13
N VAL A 41 3.18 -16.04 -2.57
CA VAL A 41 3.45 -14.91 -1.67
C VAL A 41 2.12 -14.27 -1.26
N LEU A 42 1.82 -14.28 0.04
CA LEU A 42 0.69 -13.55 0.60
C LEU A 42 1.09 -12.09 0.85
N GLY A 43 0.36 -11.16 0.26
CA GLY A 43 0.42 -9.74 0.57
C GLY A 43 -0.35 -9.43 1.85
N THR A 44 0.06 -8.37 2.52
CA THR A 44 -0.54 -7.91 3.78
C THR A 44 -1.08 -6.48 3.70
N SER A 45 -1.04 -5.87 2.52
CA SER A 45 -1.59 -4.53 2.31
C SER A 45 -3.12 -4.52 2.43
N ASN A 46 -3.66 -3.52 3.09
CA ASN A 46 -5.09 -3.31 3.21
C ASN A 46 -5.61 -2.29 2.16
N LYS A 47 -6.94 -2.14 2.08
CA LYS A 47 -7.60 -1.24 1.11
C LYS A 47 -7.12 0.22 1.25
N THR A 48 -6.94 0.69 2.47
CA THR A 48 -6.48 2.06 2.75
C THR A 48 -5.09 2.31 2.20
N GLU A 49 -4.14 1.42 2.50
CA GLU A 49 -2.76 1.48 2.01
C GLU A 49 -2.71 1.39 0.48
N ILE A 50 -3.51 0.51 -0.12
CA ILE A 50 -3.61 0.35 -1.57
C ILE A 50 -4.18 1.61 -2.24
N LEU A 51 -5.23 2.22 -1.68
CA LEU A 51 -5.84 3.43 -2.24
C LEU A 51 -4.92 4.63 -2.12
N LEU A 52 -4.29 4.83 -0.97
CA LEU A 52 -3.30 5.89 -0.76
C LEU A 52 -2.00 5.66 -1.54
N GLY A 53 -1.76 4.41 -1.97
CA GLY A 53 -0.49 3.99 -2.56
C GLY A 53 0.66 4.04 -1.56
N TYR A 54 0.35 3.84 -0.28
CA TYR A 54 1.34 3.76 0.80
C TYR A 54 2.02 2.38 0.76
N SER A 55 2.89 2.23 -0.22
CA SER A 55 3.65 1.01 -0.49
C SER A 55 4.81 1.30 -1.44
N THR A 56 5.78 0.40 -1.47
CA THR A 56 6.88 0.42 -2.44
C THR A 56 6.49 -0.41 -3.66
N ILE A 57 6.50 0.23 -4.84
CA ILE A 57 6.27 -0.48 -6.11
C ILE A 57 7.33 -1.57 -6.33
N PHE A 58 6.88 -2.80 -6.65
CA PHE A 58 7.71 -4.00 -6.75
C PHE A 58 8.42 -4.38 -5.44
N GLY A 59 7.96 -3.86 -4.32
CA GLY A 59 8.37 -4.25 -2.98
C GLY A 59 7.22 -4.94 -2.26
N ASP A 60 6.73 -4.33 -1.20
CA ASP A 60 5.61 -4.85 -0.40
C ASP A 60 4.27 -4.93 -1.15
N ASN A 61 4.09 -4.15 -2.24
CA ASN A 61 2.90 -4.31 -3.10
C ASN A 61 2.98 -5.49 -4.09
N ALA A 62 4.11 -6.17 -4.18
CA ALA A 62 4.25 -7.37 -5.00
C ALA A 62 3.85 -8.61 -4.21
N SER A 63 2.72 -9.18 -4.56
CA SER A 63 2.22 -10.43 -3.96
C SER A 63 1.44 -11.24 -4.98
N SER A 64 1.32 -12.55 -4.75
CA SER A 64 0.50 -13.43 -5.59
C SER A 64 -0.98 -13.33 -5.25
N ILE A 65 -1.29 -13.10 -3.97
CA ILE A 65 -2.63 -12.92 -3.44
C ILE A 65 -2.58 -11.98 -2.23
N ASN A 66 -3.56 -11.12 -2.08
CA ASN A 66 -3.64 -10.15 -0.97
C ASN A 66 -5.00 -10.25 -0.25
N PRO A 67 -5.12 -11.10 0.78
CA PRO A 67 -6.39 -11.38 1.45
C PRO A 67 -7.03 -10.17 2.15
N LEU A 68 -6.22 -9.20 2.57
CA LEU A 68 -6.67 -7.99 3.28
C LEU A 68 -7.00 -6.83 2.34
N GLY A 69 -6.78 -6.99 1.04
CA GLY A 69 -6.81 -5.89 0.06
C GLY A 69 -8.15 -5.19 -0.10
N ASP A 70 -9.26 -5.77 0.34
CA ASP A 70 -10.59 -5.15 0.32
C ASP A 70 -11.07 -4.67 1.70
N LEU A 71 -10.24 -4.80 2.73
CA LEU A 71 -10.54 -4.32 4.08
C LEU A 71 -9.86 -2.98 4.34
N TYR A 72 -10.61 -2.01 4.86
CA TYR A 72 -10.04 -0.78 5.40
C TYR A 72 -9.21 -1.06 6.67
N LYS A 73 -8.28 -0.18 7.03
CA LYS A 73 -7.39 -0.39 8.18
C LYS A 73 -8.15 -0.65 9.47
N GLN A 74 -9.22 0.10 9.73
CA GLN A 74 -10.09 -0.13 10.89
C GLN A 74 -10.72 -1.53 10.88
N GLN A 75 -11.15 -2.01 9.72
CA GLN A 75 -11.70 -3.35 9.58
C GLN A 75 -10.66 -4.45 9.82
N VAL A 76 -9.39 -4.21 9.42
CA VAL A 76 -8.29 -5.13 9.74
C VAL A 76 -8.08 -5.23 11.24
N TRP A 77 -8.14 -4.12 11.99
CA TRP A 77 -8.06 -4.14 13.46
C TRP A 77 -9.25 -4.86 14.09
N GLN A 78 -10.47 -4.58 13.64
CA GLN A 78 -11.68 -5.27 14.10
C GLN A 78 -11.61 -6.78 13.86
N LEU A 79 -11.10 -7.18 12.69
CA LEU A 79 -10.89 -8.60 12.36
C LEU A 79 -9.82 -9.23 13.27
N ALA A 80 -8.73 -8.53 13.54
CA ALA A 80 -7.67 -9.00 14.44
C ALA A 80 -8.18 -9.20 15.88
N GLU A 81 -9.01 -8.27 16.38
CA GLU A 81 -9.69 -8.40 17.68
C GLU A 81 -10.66 -9.58 17.68
N HIS A 82 -11.49 -9.71 16.63
CA HIS A 82 -12.45 -10.82 16.51
C HIS A 82 -11.78 -12.19 16.46
N LEU A 83 -10.60 -12.28 15.86
CA LEU A 83 -9.79 -13.51 15.80
C LEU A 83 -8.95 -13.71 17.06
N GLU A 84 -9.11 -12.88 18.08
CA GLU A 84 -8.40 -12.94 19.36
C GLU A 84 -6.87 -12.97 19.19
N LEU A 85 -6.33 -12.20 18.22
CA LEU A 85 -4.89 -12.12 18.02
C LEU A 85 -4.20 -11.52 19.28
N PRO A 86 -2.92 -11.87 19.53
CA PRO A 86 -2.19 -11.35 20.67
C PRO A 86 -2.22 -9.80 20.72
N ARG A 87 -2.44 -9.23 21.90
CA ARG A 87 -2.49 -7.77 22.10
C ARG A 87 -1.27 -7.05 21.57
N SER A 88 -0.09 -7.66 21.67
CA SER A 88 1.16 -7.13 21.12
C SER A 88 1.13 -6.92 19.61
N VAL A 89 0.24 -7.61 18.89
CA VAL A 89 0.01 -7.44 17.44
C VAL A 89 -1.05 -6.36 17.21
N VAL A 90 -2.17 -6.44 17.92
CA VAL A 90 -3.32 -5.52 17.76
C VAL A 90 -2.96 -4.08 18.17
N GLU A 91 -2.23 -3.92 19.27
CA GLU A 91 -1.86 -2.62 19.83
C GLU A 91 -0.58 -2.03 19.21
N LYS A 92 0.14 -2.80 18.37
CA LYS A 92 1.33 -2.30 17.70
C LYS A 92 0.98 -1.13 16.78
N LYS A 93 1.66 0.00 16.95
CA LYS A 93 1.52 1.14 16.05
C LYS A 93 1.91 0.73 14.62
N PRO A 94 1.08 1.08 13.62
CA PRO A 94 1.41 0.81 12.21
C PRO A 94 2.74 1.44 11.81
N SER A 95 3.62 0.62 11.27
CA SER A 95 4.92 1.03 10.76
C SER A 95 5.44 0.03 9.75
N ALA A 96 6.09 0.51 8.68
CA ALA A 96 6.81 -0.33 7.74
C ALA A 96 8.13 -0.87 8.31
N ASP A 97 8.56 -0.39 9.50
CA ASP A 97 9.80 -0.80 10.21
C ASP A 97 11.04 -0.72 9.28
N LEU A 98 11.15 0.36 8.50
CA LEU A 98 12.26 0.60 7.58
C LEU A 98 13.36 1.44 8.22
N TRP A 99 13.02 2.24 9.25
CA TRP A 99 13.97 3.00 10.06
C TRP A 99 13.42 3.24 11.48
N PRO A 100 14.30 3.54 12.46
CA PRO A 100 13.89 3.78 13.84
C PRO A 100 12.90 4.95 13.95
N GLY A 101 11.81 4.73 14.69
CA GLY A 101 10.79 5.76 14.96
C GLY A 101 9.80 6.02 13.82
N GLN A 102 9.87 5.27 12.72
CA GLN A 102 8.90 5.35 11.64
C GLN A 102 7.49 4.98 12.14
N THR A 103 6.51 5.80 11.78
CA THR A 103 5.08 5.48 11.94
C THR A 103 4.33 5.92 10.70
N ASP A 104 3.38 5.10 10.26
CA ASP A 104 2.61 5.38 9.05
C ASP A 104 1.82 6.69 9.16
N GLU A 105 1.13 6.91 10.29
CA GLU A 105 0.35 8.13 10.52
C GLU A 105 1.23 9.39 10.61
N GLY A 106 2.48 9.25 11.11
CA GLY A 106 3.45 10.32 11.12
C GLY A 106 3.89 10.74 9.71
N GLU A 107 4.06 9.79 8.80
CA GLU A 107 4.39 10.05 7.40
C GLU A 107 3.18 10.56 6.60
N LEU A 108 2.03 9.94 6.81
CA LEU A 108 0.79 10.32 6.14
C LEU A 108 0.30 11.70 6.61
N GLY A 109 0.54 12.03 7.91
CA GLY A 109 0.12 13.29 8.53
C GLY A 109 -1.38 13.35 8.87
N PHE A 110 -2.04 12.19 8.94
CA PHE A 110 -3.41 12.00 9.40
C PHE A 110 -3.60 10.59 9.94
N ALA A 111 -4.62 10.41 10.79
CA ALA A 111 -4.94 9.11 11.36
C ALA A 111 -5.59 8.18 10.33
N TYR A 112 -5.31 6.88 10.44
CA TYR A 112 -5.94 5.85 9.61
C TYR A 112 -7.47 5.88 9.68
N ARG A 113 -8.03 6.17 10.86
CA ARG A 113 -9.48 6.31 11.02
C ARG A 113 -10.07 7.36 10.08
N THR A 114 -9.47 8.55 10.05
CA THR A 114 -9.91 9.63 9.15
C THR A 114 -9.72 9.25 7.69
N ALA A 115 -8.60 8.61 7.37
CA ALA A 115 -8.34 8.12 6.02
C ALA A 115 -9.40 7.13 5.54
N ASP A 116 -9.74 6.15 6.37
CA ASP A 116 -10.75 5.13 6.06
C ASP A 116 -12.13 5.75 5.82
N GLU A 117 -12.55 6.66 6.67
CA GLU A 117 -13.84 7.36 6.56
C GLU A 117 -13.91 8.19 5.27
N VAL A 118 -12.88 8.97 4.97
CA VAL A 118 -12.80 9.79 3.75
C VAL A 118 -12.76 8.92 2.50
N LEU A 119 -11.93 7.89 2.47
CA LEU A 119 -11.82 6.97 1.33
C LEU A 119 -13.12 6.19 1.11
N TYR A 120 -13.78 5.74 2.17
CA TYR A 120 -15.10 5.10 2.08
C TYR A 120 -16.13 6.05 1.46
N LEU A 121 -16.17 7.30 1.90
CA LEU A 121 -17.09 8.29 1.33
C LEU A 121 -16.78 8.58 -0.13
N MET A 122 -15.52 8.64 -0.53
CA MET A 122 -15.11 8.85 -1.91
C MET A 122 -15.43 7.64 -2.81
N PHE A 123 -15.01 6.44 -2.43
CA PHE A 123 -14.99 5.28 -3.33
C PHE A 123 -16.21 4.39 -3.18
N ASP A 124 -16.70 4.19 -1.98
CA ASP A 124 -17.84 3.29 -1.76
C ASP A 124 -19.17 4.07 -1.82
N ARG A 125 -19.17 5.38 -1.50
CA ARG A 125 -20.35 6.25 -1.55
C ARG A 125 -20.37 7.23 -2.72
N GLY A 126 -19.27 7.35 -3.47
CA GLY A 126 -19.17 8.20 -4.66
C GLY A 126 -19.22 9.70 -4.40
N LEU A 127 -18.88 10.15 -3.19
CA LEU A 127 -18.93 11.56 -2.84
C LEU A 127 -17.68 12.31 -3.33
N SER A 128 -17.89 13.54 -3.79
CA SER A 128 -16.80 14.46 -4.12
C SER A 128 -16.12 14.98 -2.85
N ALA A 129 -14.87 15.43 -2.97
CA ALA A 129 -14.14 16.07 -1.89
C ALA A 129 -14.92 17.23 -1.25
N ARG A 130 -15.62 18.03 -2.06
CA ARG A 130 -16.46 19.14 -1.59
C ARG A 130 -17.61 18.67 -0.68
N GLU A 131 -18.27 17.58 -1.05
CA GLU A 131 -19.37 17.02 -0.28
C GLU A 131 -18.88 16.40 1.04
N ILE A 132 -17.65 15.85 1.06
CA ILE A 132 -17.03 15.30 2.25
C ILE A 132 -16.66 16.43 3.21
N VAL A 133 -16.06 17.52 2.72
CA VAL A 133 -15.76 18.70 3.54
C VAL A 133 -17.05 19.32 4.11
N ALA A 134 -18.12 19.38 3.32
CA ALA A 134 -19.42 19.87 3.78
C ALA A 134 -20.05 19.01 4.90
N ARG A 135 -19.59 17.78 5.11
CA ARG A 135 -19.94 16.87 6.22
C ARG A 135 -19.10 17.07 7.49
N GLY A 136 -18.19 18.04 7.48
CA GLY A 136 -17.39 18.42 8.64
C GLY A 136 -15.99 17.82 8.68
N TYR A 137 -15.53 17.14 7.60
CA TYR A 137 -14.14 16.70 7.50
C TYR A 137 -13.21 17.86 7.17
N ASP A 138 -12.01 17.81 7.72
CA ASP A 138 -10.98 18.83 7.46
C ASP A 138 -10.59 18.88 5.99
N ALA A 139 -10.66 20.10 5.40
CA ALA A 139 -10.44 20.30 3.98
C ALA A 139 -9.01 19.99 3.52
N GLU A 140 -8.02 20.25 4.39
CA GLU A 140 -6.61 19.97 4.07
C GLU A 140 -6.36 18.46 4.07
N VAL A 141 -6.93 17.74 5.04
CA VAL A 141 -6.83 16.28 5.13
C VAL A 141 -7.52 15.62 3.93
N VAL A 142 -8.75 16.05 3.59
CA VAL A 142 -9.48 15.52 2.42
C VAL A 142 -8.70 15.75 1.13
N SER A 143 -8.19 16.96 0.93
CA SER A 143 -7.37 17.30 -0.25
C SER A 143 -6.08 16.47 -0.33
N LYS A 144 -5.43 16.26 0.81
CA LYS A 144 -4.20 15.43 0.88
C LYS A 144 -4.48 13.98 0.54
N ILE A 145 -5.58 13.40 1.04
CA ILE A 145 -5.99 12.02 0.73
C ILE A 145 -6.29 11.89 -0.76
N GLU A 146 -7.06 12.80 -1.35
CA GLU A 146 -7.36 12.82 -2.78
C GLU A 146 -6.09 12.92 -3.63
N LEU A 147 -5.16 13.79 -3.23
CA LEU A 147 -3.88 13.96 -3.90
C LEU A 147 -3.02 12.69 -3.83
N LEU A 148 -2.92 12.05 -2.67
CA LEU A 148 -2.17 10.79 -2.51
C LEU A 148 -2.76 9.68 -3.37
N GLU A 149 -4.10 9.52 -3.36
CA GLU A 149 -4.78 8.55 -4.19
C GLU A 149 -4.49 8.76 -5.68
N SER A 150 -4.68 9.97 -6.17
CA SER A 150 -4.52 10.28 -7.59
C SER A 150 -3.07 10.11 -8.07
N ARG A 151 -2.10 10.62 -7.30
CA ARG A 151 -0.67 10.53 -7.63
C ARG A 151 -0.14 9.09 -7.60
N ASN A 152 -0.66 8.26 -6.71
CA ASN A 152 -0.19 6.89 -6.52
C ASN A 152 -1.03 5.84 -7.25
N ARG A 153 -2.03 6.23 -8.02
CA ARG A 153 -2.92 5.34 -8.77
C ARG A 153 -2.16 4.36 -9.66
N PHE A 154 -1.02 4.78 -10.21
CA PHE A 154 -0.17 3.92 -11.04
C PHE A 154 0.37 2.69 -10.29
N LYS A 155 0.53 2.76 -8.96
CA LYS A 155 1.01 1.63 -8.15
C LYS A 155 0.03 0.44 -8.10
N ARG A 156 -1.24 0.67 -8.43
CA ARG A 156 -2.28 -0.37 -8.54
C ARG A 156 -2.30 -1.07 -9.90
N ARG A 157 -1.50 -0.58 -10.87
CA ARG A 157 -1.39 -1.12 -12.22
C ARG A 157 0.06 -1.49 -12.49
N LEU A 158 0.34 -2.79 -12.70
CA LEU A 158 1.72 -3.29 -12.66
C LEU A 158 2.58 -2.85 -13.83
N MET A 159 2.08 -2.78 -15.05
CA MET A 159 2.83 -2.26 -16.19
C MET A 159 1.91 -1.56 -17.17
N LEU A 160 2.41 -0.48 -17.74
CA LEU A 160 1.76 0.20 -18.84
C LEU A 160 2.32 -0.38 -20.12
N ILE A 161 1.45 -0.99 -20.94
CA ILE A 161 1.81 -1.51 -22.24
C ILE A 161 1.56 -0.44 -23.29
N ALA A 162 2.58 -0.07 -24.06
CA ALA A 162 2.44 0.85 -25.17
C ALA A 162 1.51 0.25 -26.24
N ARG A 163 0.44 0.96 -26.56
CA ARG A 163 -0.52 0.50 -27.57
C ARG A 163 0.02 0.80 -28.98
N LEU A 164 0.57 -0.21 -29.63
CA LEU A 164 1.12 -0.10 -30.97
C LEU A 164 0.17 -0.65 -32.06
N SER A 165 -0.89 -1.35 -31.68
CA SER A 165 -1.88 -1.92 -32.60
C SER A 165 -3.26 -2.02 -31.94
N SER A 166 -4.28 -2.31 -32.73
CA SER A 166 -5.63 -2.58 -32.23
C SER A 166 -5.75 -3.90 -31.45
N SER A 167 -4.77 -4.79 -31.59
CA SER A 167 -4.68 -6.07 -30.89
C SER A 167 -3.72 -6.07 -29.71
N ALA A 168 -3.19 -4.90 -29.32
CA ALA A 168 -2.32 -4.79 -28.16
C ALA A 168 -3.02 -5.30 -26.90
N ILE A 169 -2.30 -6.09 -26.10
CA ILE A 169 -2.75 -6.50 -24.80
C ILE A 169 -2.70 -5.27 -23.90
N ASN A 170 -3.84 -4.78 -23.46
CA ASN A 170 -3.90 -3.72 -22.47
C ASN A 170 -4.89 -4.10 -21.35
N LEU A 171 -4.88 -3.31 -20.27
CA LEU A 171 -5.70 -3.55 -19.09
C LEU A 171 -7.21 -3.47 -19.36
N ASP A 172 -7.64 -2.94 -20.51
CA ASP A 172 -9.04 -2.82 -20.88
C ASP A 172 -9.57 -4.12 -21.54
N ARG A 173 -8.68 -5.03 -21.93
CA ARG A 173 -9.04 -6.41 -22.23
C ARG A 173 -8.91 -7.23 -20.95
N GLU A 174 -10.00 -7.38 -20.25
CA GLU A 174 -10.10 -8.41 -19.22
C GLU A 174 -9.88 -9.76 -19.88
N ILE A 175 -8.67 -10.31 -19.70
CA ILE A 175 -8.45 -11.72 -19.95
C ILE A 175 -9.08 -12.42 -18.75
N PRO A 176 -10.13 -13.27 -18.95
CA PRO A 176 -10.69 -14.04 -17.87
C PRO A 176 -9.56 -14.77 -17.14
N ARG A 177 -9.52 -14.65 -15.83
CA ARG A 177 -8.66 -15.50 -15.01
C ARG A 177 -9.46 -16.79 -14.82
N ASP A 178 -9.07 -17.81 -15.61
CA ASP A 178 -9.55 -19.16 -15.39
C ASP A 178 -9.12 -19.70 -14.01
#